data_2f20d4cfddfa031457300e1802b8aba1
#
_entry.id   2f20d4cfddfa031457300e1802b8aba1
#
_cell.length_a   1.000
_cell.length_b   1.000
_cell.length_c   1.000
_cell.angle_alpha   90.00
_cell.angle_beta   90.00
_cell.angle_gamma   90.00
#
_symmetry.space_group_name_H-M   'P 1'
#
loop_
_entity.id
_entity.type
_entity.pdbx_description
1 polymer ?
#
loop_
_entity_poly.entity_id
_entity_poly.type
_entity_poly.pdbx_seq_one_letter_code
_entity_poly.pdbx_strand_id
1 'polypeptide(L)'
;MLERILQTIKNYFIKEVYSGIFSISEGVLLDIDFLLDGQYFKIHGSALNDGVYQWPATGLSDEIFDGEIWMLAVPKELVDLADEVTAWTQANADVIRSPYMSESFGGYSYNKGGGSGTGIGSGGVSWQSVFADRIAPWRKARYDTRDAERKSR
;
A
#
# COMPACT_ATOMS: atom_id res chain seq x y z
N MET A 1 2.17 -0.28 -6.77
CA MET A 1 1.81 1.05 -6.17
C MET A 1 0.76 0.91 -5.06
N LEU A 2 -0.31 0.16 -5.27
CA LEU A 2 -1.36 0.00 -4.25
C LEU A 2 -0.80 -0.39 -2.88
N GLU A 3 0.06 -1.39 -2.80
CA GLU A 3 0.69 -1.81 -1.55
C GLU A 3 1.42 -0.67 -0.84
N ARG A 4 2.15 0.15 -1.58
CA ARG A 4 2.88 1.29 -1.02
C ARG A 4 1.93 2.35 -0.45
N ILE A 5 0.79 2.56 -1.10
CA ILE A 5 -0.26 3.45 -0.58
C ILE A 5 -0.84 2.88 0.71
N LEU A 6 -1.22 1.60 0.71
CA LEU A 6 -1.76 0.94 1.90
C LEU A 6 -0.80 0.99 3.09
N GLN A 7 0.49 0.80 2.85
CA GLN A 7 1.53 0.96 3.87
C GLN A 7 1.62 2.40 4.38
N THR A 8 1.55 3.38 3.47
CA THR A 8 1.65 4.80 3.82
C THR A 8 0.46 5.27 4.66
N ILE A 9 -0.75 4.85 4.31
CA ILE A 9 -1.95 5.19 5.09
C ILE A 9 -2.14 4.31 6.32
N LYS A 10 -1.35 3.25 6.46
CA LYS A 10 -1.45 2.25 7.53
C LYS A 10 -2.84 1.63 7.64
N ASN A 11 -3.46 1.41 6.50
CA ASN A 11 -4.80 0.84 6.40
C ASN A 11 -4.87 -0.15 5.23
N TYR A 12 -4.97 -1.42 5.56
CA TYR A 12 -5.07 -2.51 4.58
C TYR A 12 -6.50 -2.91 4.27
N PHE A 13 -7.50 -2.31 4.92
CA PHE A 13 -8.93 -2.67 4.76
C PHE A 13 -9.16 -4.17 4.97
N ILE A 14 -8.60 -4.71 6.03
CA ILE A 14 -8.66 -6.14 6.34
C ILE A 14 -10.09 -6.53 6.66
N LYS A 15 -10.63 -7.48 5.89
CA LYS A 15 -11.95 -8.06 6.11
C LYS A 15 -11.87 -9.30 7.00
N GLU A 16 -10.96 -10.20 6.67
CA GLU A 16 -10.71 -11.43 7.43
C GLU A 16 -9.23 -11.80 7.36
N VAL A 17 -8.77 -12.57 8.34
CA VAL A 17 -7.42 -13.11 8.42
C VAL A 17 -7.50 -14.62 8.55
N TYR A 18 -6.80 -15.31 7.68
CA TYR A 18 -6.65 -16.77 7.69
C TYR A 18 -5.23 -17.13 8.06
N SER A 19 -5.06 -17.82 9.18
CA SER A 19 -3.76 -18.26 9.68
C SER A 19 -3.57 -19.75 9.45
N GLY A 20 -2.37 -20.15 9.13
CA GLY A 20 -2.02 -21.55 8.96
C GLY A 20 -0.79 -21.76 8.10
N ILE A 21 -0.65 -22.98 7.63
CA ILE A 21 0.43 -23.38 6.71
C ILE A 21 -0.11 -23.32 5.29
N PHE A 22 0.57 -22.56 4.45
CA PHE A 22 0.20 -22.36 3.04
C PHE A 22 1.32 -22.84 2.14
N SER A 23 0.94 -23.33 0.97
CA SER A 23 1.87 -23.84 -0.05
C SER A 23 1.72 -23.07 -1.35
N ILE A 24 2.85 -22.71 -1.93
CA ILE A 24 2.93 -22.12 -3.26
C ILE A 24 3.72 -23.09 -4.13
N SER A 25 3.14 -23.49 -5.25
CA SER A 25 3.76 -24.38 -6.23
C SER A 25 3.47 -23.87 -7.64
N GLU A 26 4.49 -23.91 -8.48
CA GLU A 26 4.41 -23.40 -9.86
C GLU A 26 3.94 -21.94 -9.93
N GLY A 27 4.31 -21.14 -8.93
CA GLY A 27 3.96 -19.74 -8.83
C GLY A 27 2.54 -19.46 -8.38
N VAL A 28 1.79 -20.46 -7.94
CA VAL A 28 0.37 -20.34 -7.56
C VAL A 28 0.17 -20.79 -6.12
N LEU A 29 -0.62 -20.02 -5.39
CA LEU A 29 -1.04 -20.36 -4.03
C LEU A 29 -2.10 -21.47 -4.09
N LEU A 30 -1.84 -22.58 -3.39
CA LEU A 30 -2.66 -23.79 -3.43
C LEU A 30 -3.75 -23.78 -2.34
N ASP A 31 -4.82 -24.52 -2.60
CA ASP A 31 -5.89 -24.84 -1.64
C ASP A 31 -6.58 -23.59 -1.05
N ILE A 32 -6.76 -22.57 -1.88
CA ILE A 32 -7.44 -21.34 -1.50
C ILE A 32 -8.85 -21.33 -2.09
N ASP A 33 -9.85 -21.40 -1.25
CA ASP A 33 -11.27 -21.40 -1.61
C ASP A 33 -12.04 -20.17 -1.10
N PHE A 34 -11.40 -19.31 -0.32
CA PHE A 34 -12.05 -18.17 0.32
C PHE A 34 -11.82 -16.82 -0.41
N LEU A 35 -10.95 -16.78 -1.42
CA LEU A 35 -10.70 -15.58 -2.20
C LEU A 35 -11.55 -15.56 -3.47
N LEU A 36 -12.13 -14.40 -3.77
CA LEU A 36 -12.90 -14.18 -4.98
C LEU A 36 -12.03 -13.60 -6.09
N ASP A 37 -12.39 -13.90 -7.35
CA ASP A 37 -11.71 -13.33 -8.50
C ASP A 37 -11.73 -11.79 -8.44
N GLY A 38 -10.56 -11.19 -8.62
CA GLY A 38 -10.36 -9.75 -8.52
C GLY A 38 -10.17 -9.22 -7.11
N GLN A 39 -10.30 -10.05 -6.10
CA GLN A 39 -10.12 -9.63 -4.71
C GLN A 39 -8.65 -9.41 -4.39
N TYR A 40 -8.37 -8.31 -3.67
CA TYR A 40 -7.03 -8.07 -3.13
C TYR A 40 -6.82 -8.85 -1.84
N PHE A 41 -5.61 -9.35 -1.67
CA PHE A 41 -5.20 -10.05 -0.46
C PHE A 41 -3.73 -9.76 -0.14
N LYS A 42 -3.37 -9.95 1.11
CA LYS A 42 -1.98 -9.81 1.56
C LYS A 42 -1.48 -11.14 2.09
N ILE A 43 -0.28 -11.52 1.66
CA ILE A 43 0.49 -12.60 2.27
C ILE A 43 1.35 -11.99 3.37
N HIS A 44 1.26 -12.54 4.56
CA HIS A 44 2.01 -12.10 5.73
C HIS A 44 2.70 -13.28 6.41
N GLY A 45 3.98 -13.12 6.74
CA GLY A 45 4.78 -14.17 7.36
C GLY A 45 5.49 -15.10 6.40
N SER A 46 5.45 -14.82 5.10
CA SER A 46 6.24 -15.52 4.09
C SER A 46 7.65 -14.93 3.99
N ALA A 47 8.65 -15.79 3.80
CA ALA A 47 10.02 -15.32 3.58
C ALA A 47 10.23 -14.72 2.18
N LEU A 48 9.51 -15.23 1.18
CA LEU A 48 9.73 -14.89 -0.23
C LEU A 48 8.59 -14.09 -0.87
N ASN A 49 7.39 -14.11 -0.30
CA ASN A 49 6.19 -13.64 -0.97
C ASN A 49 5.38 -12.63 -0.16
N ASP A 50 5.88 -12.08 0.92
CA ASP A 50 5.17 -11.02 1.65
C ASP A 50 4.81 -9.87 0.72
N GLY A 51 3.54 -9.48 0.70
CA GLY A 51 3.07 -8.41 -0.15
C GLY A 51 1.57 -8.45 -0.42
N VAL A 52 1.10 -7.48 -1.18
CA VAL A 52 -0.29 -7.35 -1.61
C VAL A 52 -0.43 -7.81 -3.06
N TYR A 53 -1.40 -8.67 -3.30
CA TYR A 53 -1.69 -9.27 -4.59
C TYR A 53 -3.17 -9.18 -4.91
N GLN A 54 -3.50 -9.43 -6.16
CA GLN A 54 -4.89 -9.58 -6.62
C GLN A 54 -5.14 -11.03 -7.01
N TRP A 55 -6.23 -11.62 -6.53
CA TRP A 55 -6.57 -13.00 -6.86
C TRP A 55 -7.21 -13.13 -8.24
N PRO A 56 -6.86 -14.13 -9.06
CA PRO A 56 -5.81 -15.12 -8.86
C PRO A 56 -4.42 -14.55 -9.10
N ALA A 57 -3.47 -14.83 -8.21
CA ALA A 57 -2.09 -14.39 -8.33
C ALA A 57 -1.22 -15.48 -8.95
N THR A 58 -0.31 -15.09 -9.82
CA THR A 58 0.66 -15.97 -10.49
C THR A 58 2.07 -15.39 -10.36
N GLY A 59 3.07 -16.20 -10.66
CA GLY A 59 4.46 -15.76 -10.61
C GLY A 59 5.02 -15.58 -9.21
N LEU A 60 4.39 -16.19 -8.21
CA LEU A 60 4.90 -16.24 -6.84
C LEU A 60 6.09 -17.18 -6.76
N SER A 61 6.95 -17.00 -5.77
CA SER A 61 8.04 -17.92 -5.49
C SER A 61 7.52 -19.16 -4.77
N ASP A 62 7.94 -20.34 -5.20
CA ASP A 62 7.53 -21.59 -4.58
C ASP A 62 8.03 -21.67 -3.14
N GLU A 63 7.13 -21.95 -2.22
CA GLU A 63 7.38 -21.90 -0.79
C GLU A 63 6.29 -22.63 -0.02
N ILE A 64 6.66 -23.21 1.12
CA ILE A 64 5.72 -23.60 2.16
C ILE A 64 5.99 -22.70 3.36
N PHE A 65 4.99 -22.00 3.86
CA PHE A 65 5.18 -21.07 4.96
C PHE A 65 4.05 -21.18 5.99
N ASP A 66 4.39 -20.91 7.22
CA ASP A 66 3.43 -20.73 8.31
C ASP A 66 3.22 -19.22 8.51
N GLY A 67 2.04 -18.75 8.18
CA GLY A 67 1.74 -17.32 8.21
C GLY A 67 0.25 -17.04 8.08
N GLU A 68 -0.05 -15.91 7.47
CA GLU A 68 -1.41 -15.40 7.34
C GLU A 68 -1.72 -14.95 5.93
N ILE A 69 -2.96 -15.14 5.53
CA ILE A 69 -3.53 -14.51 4.34
C ILE A 69 -4.63 -13.57 4.80
N TRP A 70 -4.44 -12.28 4.49
CA TRP A 70 -5.41 -11.24 4.82
C TRP A 70 -6.29 -10.97 3.62
N MET A 71 -7.58 -11.22 3.76
CA MET A 71 -8.58 -10.85 2.77
C MET A 71 -8.84 -9.33 2.91
N LEU A 72 -8.63 -8.59 1.83
CA LEU A 72 -8.74 -7.13 1.83
C LEU A 72 -10.01 -6.68 1.12
N ALA A 73 -10.65 -5.64 1.64
CA ALA A 73 -11.80 -4.98 1.03
C ALA A 73 -11.42 -3.56 0.59
N VAL A 74 -10.44 -3.46 -0.32
CA VAL A 74 -9.91 -2.17 -0.79
C VAL A 74 -10.97 -1.44 -1.62
N PRO A 75 -11.34 -0.18 -1.27
CA PRO A 75 -12.27 0.59 -2.08
C PRO A 75 -11.77 0.82 -3.51
N LYS A 76 -12.69 0.79 -4.47
CA LYS A 76 -12.36 1.01 -5.88
C LYS A 76 -11.69 2.35 -6.12
N GLU A 77 -12.15 3.39 -5.44
CA GLU A 77 -11.59 4.73 -5.53
C GLU A 77 -10.12 4.78 -5.14
N LEU A 78 -9.72 3.96 -4.17
CA LEU A 78 -8.33 3.87 -3.75
C LEU A 78 -7.49 3.09 -4.78
N VAL A 79 -8.06 2.06 -5.40
CA VAL A 79 -7.41 1.33 -6.50
C VAL A 79 -7.21 2.26 -7.71
N ASP A 80 -8.23 3.04 -8.07
CA ASP A 80 -8.15 4.02 -9.14
C ASP A 80 -7.10 5.10 -8.85
N LEU A 81 -7.02 5.54 -7.61
CA LEU A 81 -5.97 6.47 -7.16
C LEU A 81 -4.57 5.85 -7.29
N ALA A 82 -4.42 4.58 -6.96
CA ALA A 82 -3.15 3.87 -7.13
C ALA A 82 -2.70 3.83 -8.59
N ASP A 83 -3.62 3.64 -9.51
CA ASP A 83 -3.35 3.68 -10.95
C ASP A 83 -2.93 5.08 -11.41
N GLU A 84 -3.59 6.13 -10.91
CA GLU A 84 -3.18 7.52 -11.18
C GLU A 84 -1.77 7.82 -10.65
N VAL A 85 -1.46 7.39 -9.44
CA VAL A 85 -0.13 7.58 -8.84
C VAL A 85 0.93 6.84 -9.64
N THR A 86 0.62 5.64 -10.11
CA THR A 86 1.53 4.87 -10.98
C THR A 86 1.80 5.62 -12.27
N ALA A 87 0.77 6.10 -12.95
CA ALA A 87 0.89 6.86 -14.20
C ALA A 87 1.69 8.16 -13.98
N TRP A 88 1.41 8.87 -12.91
CA TRP A 88 2.15 10.07 -12.54
C TRP A 88 3.63 9.77 -12.30
N THR A 89 3.93 8.72 -11.55
CA THR A 89 5.31 8.31 -11.24
C THR A 89 6.10 7.95 -12.50
N GLN A 90 5.47 7.25 -13.43
CA GLN A 90 6.10 6.90 -14.72
C GLN A 90 6.33 8.14 -15.58
N ALA A 91 5.36 9.03 -15.67
CA ALA A 91 5.46 10.26 -16.46
C ALA A 91 6.53 11.23 -15.92
N ASN A 92 6.83 11.13 -14.64
CA ASN A 92 7.68 12.07 -13.93
C ASN A 92 8.98 11.44 -13.37
N ALA A 93 9.35 10.29 -13.89
CA ALA A 93 10.51 9.53 -13.41
C ALA A 93 11.81 10.35 -13.45
N ASP A 94 12.01 11.16 -14.47
CA ASP A 94 13.22 11.97 -14.63
C ASP A 94 13.31 13.07 -13.57
N VAL A 95 12.18 13.68 -13.24
CA VAL A 95 12.12 14.75 -12.22
C VAL A 95 12.29 14.18 -10.82
N ILE A 96 11.71 13.03 -10.56
CA ILE A 96 11.86 12.33 -9.27
C ILE A 96 13.32 11.98 -9.00
N ARG A 97 14.07 11.63 -10.03
CA ARG A 97 15.50 11.29 -9.94
C ARG A 97 16.42 12.51 -9.92
N SER A 98 15.91 13.67 -10.33
CA SER A 98 16.72 14.89 -10.39
C SER A 98 17.00 15.43 -8.99
N PRO A 99 18.26 15.77 -8.67
CA PRO A 99 18.58 16.51 -7.45
C PRO A 99 18.12 17.95 -7.49
N TYR A 100 17.73 18.46 -8.66
CA TYR A 100 17.22 19.80 -8.83
C TYR A 100 15.72 19.82 -8.67
N MET A 101 15.25 20.65 -7.76
CA MET A 101 13.81 20.86 -7.55
C MET A 101 13.28 21.81 -8.58
N SER A 102 12.40 21.35 -9.44
CA SER A 102 11.63 22.21 -10.31
C SER A 102 10.56 22.95 -9.48
N GLU A 103 10.50 24.26 -9.63
CA GLU A 103 9.61 25.13 -8.86
C GLU A 103 8.13 24.96 -9.21
N SER A 104 7.81 24.45 -10.39
CA SER A 104 6.44 24.13 -10.78
C SER A 104 6.39 22.82 -11.51
N PHE A 105 5.45 21.98 -11.14
CA PHE A 105 5.39 20.65 -11.63
C PHE A 105 3.96 20.21 -11.90
N GLY A 106 3.61 19.97 -13.15
CA GLY A 106 2.32 19.43 -13.53
C GLY A 106 1.11 20.18 -12.99
N GLY A 107 1.17 21.51 -12.85
CA GLY A 107 0.12 22.31 -12.24
C GLY A 107 0.16 22.38 -10.72
N TYR A 108 1.11 21.70 -10.11
CA TYR A 108 1.34 21.77 -8.66
C TYR A 108 2.54 22.68 -8.39
N SER A 109 2.33 23.76 -7.64
CA SER A 109 3.42 24.55 -7.11
C SER A 109 3.93 23.91 -5.82
N TYR A 110 5.15 23.43 -5.85
CA TYR A 110 5.83 22.97 -4.66
C TYR A 110 6.50 24.15 -3.97
N ASN A 111 5.93 24.59 -2.87
CA ASN A 111 6.51 25.67 -2.10
C ASN A 111 7.49 25.11 -1.07
N LYS A 112 8.78 25.24 -1.33
CA LYS A 112 9.86 24.85 -0.44
C LYS A 112 9.97 25.75 0.81
N GLY A 113 9.14 26.79 0.88
CA GLY A 113 9.20 27.79 1.92
C GLY A 113 8.40 27.43 3.15
N GLY A 114 9.06 27.01 4.17
CA GLY A 114 8.63 27.29 5.53
C GLY A 114 7.48 26.51 6.08
N GLY A 115 7.42 25.27 5.84
CA GLY A 115 6.76 24.39 6.76
C GLY A 115 7.77 23.93 7.78
N SER A 116 7.51 24.14 9.04
CA SER A 116 8.27 23.57 10.12
C SER A 116 8.51 22.08 9.84
N GLY A 117 9.73 21.80 9.48
CA GLY A 117 10.15 20.57 8.92
C GLY A 117 9.72 19.34 9.66
N THR A 118 8.98 18.60 9.03
CA THR A 118 9.30 17.22 8.98
C THR A 118 10.37 17.13 7.91
N GLY A 119 11.59 16.89 8.30
CA GLY A 119 12.72 16.85 7.40
C GLY A 119 12.53 15.78 6.34
N ILE A 120 11.81 16.15 5.32
CA ILE A 120 11.96 15.51 4.05
C ILE A 120 13.28 16.07 3.57
N GLY A 121 14.33 15.26 3.75
CA GLY A 121 15.62 15.61 3.28
C GLY A 121 15.52 16.15 1.87
N SER A 122 16.41 16.99 1.51
CA SER A 122 16.63 17.62 0.21
C SER A 122 16.47 16.70 -1.01
N GLY A 123 15.47 15.84 -0.99
CA GLY A 123 15.14 14.92 -2.04
C GLY A 123 13.94 15.43 -2.83
N GLY A 124 13.93 15.16 -4.09
CA GLY A 124 12.97 15.62 -5.05
C GLY A 124 11.49 15.38 -4.71
N VAL A 125 10.63 15.79 -5.60
CA VAL A 125 9.19 15.62 -5.52
C VAL A 125 8.82 14.14 -5.41
N SER A 126 8.03 13.78 -4.43
CA SER A 126 7.55 12.41 -4.25
C SER A 126 6.04 12.32 -4.48
N TRP A 127 5.57 11.15 -4.90
CA TRP A 127 4.13 10.93 -5.04
C TRP A 127 3.40 11.13 -3.71
N GLN A 128 4.04 10.82 -2.58
CA GLN A 128 3.46 11.00 -1.26
C GLN A 128 3.13 12.48 -0.99
N SER A 129 3.97 13.39 -1.43
CA SER A 129 3.72 14.82 -1.26
C SER A 129 2.68 15.33 -2.25
N VAL A 130 2.74 14.90 -3.49
CA VAL A 130 1.81 15.35 -4.55
C VAL A 130 0.38 14.90 -4.28
N PHE A 131 0.19 13.68 -3.83
CA PHE A 131 -1.14 13.08 -3.57
C PHE A 131 -1.54 13.11 -2.10
N ALA A 132 -0.83 13.84 -1.24
CA ALA A 132 -1.03 13.85 0.21
C ALA A 132 -2.49 14.11 0.61
N ASP A 133 -3.13 15.10 -0.01
CA ASP A 133 -4.51 15.47 0.29
C ASP A 133 -5.52 14.43 -0.16
N ARG A 134 -5.19 13.66 -1.20
CA ARG A 134 -6.06 12.62 -1.74
C ARG A 134 -5.96 11.30 -0.98
N ILE A 135 -4.82 11.03 -0.37
CA ILE A 135 -4.60 9.80 0.42
C ILE A 135 -4.91 9.98 1.90
N ALA A 136 -4.84 11.20 2.42
CA ALA A 136 -5.06 11.49 3.84
C ALA A 136 -6.41 10.99 4.38
N PRO A 137 -7.55 11.11 3.67
CA PRO A 137 -8.83 10.63 4.15
C PRO A 137 -8.90 9.10 4.36
N TRP A 138 -8.02 8.35 3.70
CA TRP A 138 -7.98 6.90 3.77
C TRP A 138 -7.12 6.38 4.92
N ARG A 139 -6.41 7.26 5.62
CA ARG A 139 -5.57 6.84 6.75
C ARG A 139 -6.44 6.25 7.85
N LYS A 140 -5.96 5.14 8.39
CA LYS A 140 -6.56 4.58 9.58
C LYS A 140 -6.37 5.56 10.75
N ALA A 141 -7.46 5.92 11.42
CA ALA A 141 -7.37 6.66 12.66
C ALA A 141 -6.51 5.88 13.65
N ARG A 142 -5.64 6.57 14.37
CA ARG A 142 -4.89 5.93 15.45
C ARG A 142 -5.90 5.31 16.41
N TYR A 143 -5.78 4.02 16.58
CA TYR A 143 -6.57 3.33 17.59
C TYR A 143 -6.15 3.88 18.96
N ASP A 144 -7.04 4.60 19.61
CA ASP A 144 -6.80 4.98 21.00
C ASP A 144 -6.96 3.71 21.84
N THR A 145 -5.85 3.23 22.37
CA THR A 145 -5.83 2.04 23.22
C THR A 145 -6.76 2.15 24.43
N ARG A 146 -7.15 3.36 24.80
CA ARG A 146 -8.12 3.61 25.88
C ARG A 146 -9.52 3.12 25.53
N ASP A 147 -9.89 3.13 24.25
CA ASP A 147 -11.20 2.60 23.82
C ASP A 147 -11.23 1.08 23.77
N ALA A 148 -10.10 0.42 23.58
CA ALA A 148 -9.99 -1.03 23.62
C ALA A 148 -10.17 -1.57 25.04
N GLU A 149 -9.63 -0.87 26.04
CA GLU A 149 -9.80 -1.24 27.44
C GLU A 149 -11.23 -1.03 27.93
N ARG A 150 -11.96 -0.07 27.35
CA ARG A 150 -13.39 0.14 27.66
C ARG A 150 -14.31 -0.96 27.12
N LYS A 151 -13.97 -1.57 25.99
CA LYS A 151 -14.78 -2.62 25.36
C LYS A 151 -14.51 -4.02 25.92
N SER A 152 -13.40 -4.21 26.62
CA SER A 152 -13.02 -5.49 27.23
C SER A 152 -13.48 -5.64 28.70
N ARG A 153 -14.17 -4.66 29.23
CA ARG A 153 -14.73 -4.72 30.60
C ARG A 153 -16.23 -4.95 30.59
#